data_11cd7d08e1f6d06cbb76f2b26eb5ed59
#
_entry.id   11cd7d08e1f6d06cbb76f2b26eb5ed59
#
_cell.length_a   1.000
_cell.length_b   1.000
_cell.length_c   1.000
_cell.angle_alpha   90.00
_cell.angle_beta   90.00
_cell.angle_gamma   90.00
#
_symmetry.space_group_name_H-M   'P 1'
#
loop_
_entity.id
_entity.type
_entity.pdbx_description
1 polymer ?
#
loop_
_entity_poly.entity_id
_entity_poly.type
_entity_poly.pdbx_seq_one_letter_code
_entity_poly.pdbx_strand_id
1 'polypeptide(L)'
;FMIRGFGSGFGPIIARPLMKKREFLPYLLGVSVGISGIFYLLVAYLEWTDILLLLVFCAHASSGVNWVYSTTMLQIRSGDEWRGRVAGTDYLVITFTMGCSALAAALILENNLLELREVIALSAFIQIIIGMGWILFASPKEKKFFKNNIKTSL
;
A
#
# COMPACT_ATOMS: atom_id res chain seq x y z
N PHE A 1 14.75 -10.08 -5.39
CA PHE A 1 13.74 -9.53 -6.32
C PHE A 1 12.60 -10.50 -6.59
N MET A 2 12.85 -11.80 -6.87
CA MET A 2 11.80 -12.78 -7.20
C MET A 2 10.70 -12.88 -6.14
N ILE A 3 11.05 -13.04 -4.86
CA ILE A 3 10.09 -13.17 -3.75
C ILE A 3 9.16 -11.95 -3.65
N ARG A 4 9.67 -10.75 -3.88
CA ARG A 4 8.89 -9.51 -3.93
C ARG A 4 7.85 -9.56 -5.05
N GLY A 5 8.29 -9.95 -6.25
CA GLY A 5 7.40 -10.08 -7.41
C GLY A 5 6.30 -11.12 -7.20
N PHE A 6 6.65 -12.28 -6.67
CA PHE A 6 5.67 -13.33 -6.33
C PHE A 6 4.67 -12.84 -5.27
N GLY A 7 5.14 -12.18 -4.21
CA GLY A 7 4.26 -11.60 -3.20
C GLY A 7 3.25 -10.62 -3.81
N SER A 8 3.74 -9.63 -4.56
CA SER A 8 2.90 -8.60 -5.18
C SER A 8 1.85 -9.17 -6.16
N GLY A 9 2.17 -10.26 -6.87
CA GLY A 9 1.21 -10.92 -7.76
C GLY A 9 0.22 -11.81 -7.01
N PHE A 10 0.67 -12.51 -5.96
CA PHE A 10 -0.15 -13.49 -5.25
C PHE A 10 -1.17 -12.84 -4.29
N GLY A 11 -0.79 -11.72 -3.66
CA GLY A 11 -1.65 -11.01 -2.72
C GLY A 11 -3.03 -10.66 -3.28
N PRO A 12 -3.12 -9.98 -4.44
CA PRO A 12 -4.40 -9.65 -5.07
C PRO A 12 -5.27 -10.86 -5.41
N ILE A 13 -4.65 -12.00 -5.76
CA ILE A 13 -5.36 -13.25 -6.08
C ILE A 13 -6.10 -13.76 -4.84
N ILE A 14 -5.41 -13.83 -3.70
CA ILE A 14 -5.99 -14.25 -2.41
C ILE A 14 -7.09 -13.27 -1.97
N ALA A 15 -6.83 -11.97 -2.13
CA ALA A 15 -7.75 -10.93 -1.67
C ALA A 15 -8.95 -10.70 -2.61
N ARG A 16 -8.98 -11.33 -3.80
CA ARG A 16 -10.06 -11.20 -4.80
C ARG A 16 -11.48 -11.37 -4.23
N PRO A 17 -11.78 -12.32 -3.32
CA PRO A 17 -13.13 -12.44 -2.75
C PRO A 17 -13.58 -11.20 -2.00
N LEU A 18 -12.66 -10.47 -1.37
CA LEU A 18 -12.95 -9.25 -0.61
C LEU A 18 -13.33 -8.07 -1.52
N MET A 19 -12.87 -8.07 -2.78
CA MET A 19 -13.20 -7.04 -3.77
C MET A 19 -14.68 -7.03 -4.18
N LYS A 20 -15.41 -8.14 -4.00
CA LYS A 20 -16.83 -8.23 -4.32
C LYS A 20 -17.67 -7.24 -3.50
N LYS A 21 -17.22 -6.89 -2.30
CA LYS A 21 -17.89 -5.92 -1.42
C LYS A 21 -17.26 -4.54 -1.57
N ARG A 22 -17.60 -3.82 -2.64
CA ARG A 22 -17.01 -2.51 -3.00
C ARG A 22 -17.02 -1.49 -1.86
N GLU A 23 -18.00 -1.53 -0.98
CA GLU A 23 -18.09 -0.64 0.18
C GLU A 23 -16.98 -0.82 1.22
N PHE A 24 -16.28 -1.97 1.20
CA PHE A 24 -15.17 -2.25 2.12
C PHE A 24 -13.79 -1.97 1.50
N LEU A 25 -13.70 -1.68 0.20
CA LEU A 25 -12.43 -1.37 -0.46
C LEU A 25 -11.63 -0.29 0.26
N PRO A 26 -12.22 0.82 0.74
CA PRO A 26 -11.47 1.85 1.45
C PRO A 26 -10.80 1.33 2.74
N TYR A 27 -11.48 0.46 3.49
CA TYR A 27 -10.90 -0.14 4.70
C TYR A 27 -9.79 -1.14 4.37
N LEU A 28 -10.00 -1.97 3.33
CA LEU A 28 -9.00 -2.94 2.88
C LEU A 28 -7.72 -2.27 2.43
N LEU A 29 -7.82 -1.06 1.84
CA LEU A 29 -6.67 -0.26 1.45
C LEU A 29 -5.84 0.15 2.67
N GLY A 30 -6.44 0.73 3.70
CA GLY A 30 -5.74 1.09 4.93
C GLY A 30 -5.18 -0.12 5.68
N VAL A 31 -5.95 -1.21 5.74
CA VAL A 31 -5.52 -2.48 6.37
C VAL A 31 -4.32 -3.08 5.64
N SER A 32 -4.31 -3.09 4.30
CA SER A 32 -3.18 -3.64 3.53
C SER A 32 -1.89 -2.82 3.72
N VAL A 33 -1.99 -1.50 3.81
CA VAL A 33 -0.84 -0.63 4.13
C VAL A 33 -0.33 -0.92 5.55
N GLY A 34 -1.21 -1.01 6.54
CA GLY A 34 -0.85 -1.33 7.92
C GLY A 34 -0.19 -2.70 8.07
N ILE A 35 -0.75 -3.74 7.44
CA ILE A 35 -0.20 -5.10 7.43
C ILE A 35 1.20 -5.13 6.79
N SER A 36 1.39 -4.45 5.66
CA SER A 36 2.71 -4.32 5.03
C SER A 36 3.72 -3.68 6.00
N GLY A 37 3.32 -2.61 6.69
CA GLY A 37 4.15 -1.96 7.71
C GLY A 37 4.52 -2.90 8.86
N ILE A 38 3.57 -3.70 9.37
CA ILE A 38 3.84 -4.68 10.43
C ILE A 38 4.89 -5.71 9.99
N PHE A 39 4.77 -6.26 8.76
CA PHE A 39 5.77 -7.21 8.27
C PHE A 39 7.14 -6.57 8.08
N TYR A 40 7.23 -5.32 7.59
CA TYR A 40 8.51 -4.61 7.52
C TYR A 40 9.09 -4.27 8.89
N LEU A 41 8.24 -4.01 9.89
CA LEU A 41 8.69 -3.82 11.27
C LEU A 41 9.32 -5.10 11.81
N LEU A 42 8.71 -6.27 11.55
CA LEU A 42 9.29 -7.56 11.91
C LEU A 42 10.62 -7.81 11.20
N VAL A 43 10.75 -7.43 9.91
CA VAL A 43 12.03 -7.50 9.17
C VAL A 43 13.11 -6.64 9.82
N ALA A 44 12.76 -5.48 10.37
CA ALA A 44 13.72 -4.59 11.04
C ALA A 44 14.27 -5.17 12.34
N TYR A 45 13.47 -5.91 13.11
CA TYR A 45 13.86 -6.38 14.45
C TYR A 45 14.30 -7.84 14.51
N LEU A 46 13.90 -8.69 13.56
CA LEU A 46 14.31 -10.10 13.56
C LEU A 46 15.74 -10.27 13.00
N GLU A 47 16.40 -11.35 13.45
CA GLU A 47 17.71 -11.73 12.93
C GLU A 47 17.62 -12.14 11.46
N TRP A 48 18.73 -12.01 10.74
CA TRP A 48 18.83 -12.36 9.32
C TRP A 48 18.80 -13.89 9.11
N THR A 49 17.60 -14.41 8.93
CA THR A 49 17.28 -15.83 8.72
C THR A 49 16.36 -15.99 7.51
N ASP A 50 16.14 -17.23 7.07
CA ASP A 50 15.23 -17.52 5.94
C ASP A 50 13.79 -17.03 6.17
N ILE A 51 13.41 -16.86 7.44
CA ILE A 51 12.10 -16.31 7.81
C ILE A 51 11.86 -14.90 7.25
N LEU A 52 12.93 -14.11 7.04
CA LEU A 52 12.82 -12.79 6.43
C LEU A 52 12.28 -12.85 5.00
N LEU A 53 12.59 -13.91 4.26
CA LEU A 53 12.07 -14.12 2.91
C LEU A 53 10.54 -14.25 2.92
N LEU A 54 10.01 -14.98 3.91
CA LEU A 54 8.56 -15.11 4.10
C LEU A 54 7.92 -13.77 4.52
N LEU A 55 8.56 -13.03 5.43
CA LEU A 55 8.06 -11.73 5.86
C LEU A 55 8.04 -10.71 4.70
N VAL A 56 9.09 -10.67 3.89
CA VAL A 56 9.15 -9.84 2.69
C VAL A 56 8.08 -10.26 1.67
N PHE A 57 7.85 -11.57 1.48
CA PHE A 57 6.76 -12.06 0.64
C PHE A 57 5.40 -11.55 1.14
N CYS A 58 5.10 -11.68 2.43
CA CYS A 58 3.85 -11.23 3.04
C CYS A 58 3.68 -9.71 2.96
N ALA A 59 4.74 -8.93 3.21
CA ALA A 59 4.74 -7.49 3.06
C ALA A 59 4.37 -7.07 1.63
N HIS A 60 5.00 -7.71 0.64
CA HIS A 60 4.72 -7.42 -0.77
C HIS A 60 3.37 -7.97 -1.24
N ALA A 61 2.87 -9.06 -0.67
CA ALA A 61 1.51 -9.52 -0.94
C ALA A 61 0.48 -8.47 -0.50
N SER A 62 0.64 -7.91 0.70
CA SER A 62 -0.19 -6.81 1.20
C SER A 62 -0.06 -5.55 0.35
N SER A 63 1.16 -5.21 -0.08
CA SER A 63 1.41 -4.07 -0.96
C SER A 63 0.76 -4.26 -2.35
N GLY A 64 0.78 -5.48 -2.91
CA GLY A 64 0.08 -5.80 -4.14
C GLY A 64 -1.43 -5.63 -4.04
N VAL A 65 -2.03 -6.05 -2.91
CA VAL A 65 -3.44 -5.80 -2.61
C VAL A 65 -3.74 -4.31 -2.59
N ASN A 66 -2.90 -3.51 -1.90
CA ASN A 66 -3.03 -2.06 -1.85
C ASN A 66 -3.03 -1.45 -3.25
N TRP A 67 -2.06 -1.85 -4.11
CA TRP A 67 -1.95 -1.37 -5.49
C TRP A 67 -3.23 -1.62 -6.29
N VAL A 68 -3.74 -2.85 -6.29
CA VAL A 68 -4.94 -3.22 -7.05
C VAL A 68 -6.17 -2.48 -6.53
N TYR A 69 -6.32 -2.34 -5.20
CA TYR A 69 -7.47 -1.67 -4.63
C TYR A 69 -7.45 -0.16 -4.86
N SER A 70 -6.30 0.50 -4.70
CA SER A 70 -6.16 1.93 -4.94
C SER A 70 -6.45 2.27 -6.40
N THR A 71 -5.88 1.52 -7.34
CA THR A 71 -6.12 1.70 -8.77
C THR A 71 -7.58 1.47 -9.13
N THR A 72 -8.22 0.43 -8.55
CA THR A 72 -9.64 0.16 -8.77
C THR A 72 -10.53 1.29 -8.25
N MET A 73 -10.25 1.80 -7.04
CA MET A 73 -10.99 2.94 -6.48
C MET A 73 -10.83 4.19 -7.33
N LEU A 74 -9.61 4.46 -7.79
CA LEU A 74 -9.31 5.60 -8.66
C LEU A 74 -10.11 5.51 -9.98
N GLN A 75 -10.13 4.33 -10.62
CA GLN A 75 -10.88 4.10 -11.85
C GLN A 75 -12.40 4.25 -11.65
N ILE A 76 -12.96 3.79 -10.52
CA ILE A 76 -14.39 3.94 -10.23
C ILE A 76 -14.76 5.41 -10.04
N ARG A 77 -13.86 6.22 -9.50
CA ARG A 77 -14.10 7.65 -9.26
C ARG A 77 -13.87 8.53 -10.47
N SER A 78 -13.07 8.08 -11.41
CA SER A 78 -12.74 8.85 -12.62
C SER A 78 -13.77 8.59 -13.73
N GLY A 79 -14.32 9.63 -14.32
CA GLY A 79 -15.10 9.52 -15.55
C GLY A 79 -14.22 9.02 -16.71
N ASP A 80 -14.83 8.37 -17.69
CA ASP A 80 -14.11 7.72 -18.80
C ASP A 80 -13.17 8.67 -19.54
N GLU A 81 -13.62 9.91 -19.78
CA GLU A 81 -12.85 10.97 -20.43
C GLU A 81 -11.63 11.46 -19.65
N TRP A 82 -11.60 11.29 -18.31
CA TRP A 82 -10.53 11.75 -17.43
C TRP A 82 -9.58 10.66 -16.98
N ARG A 83 -9.92 9.38 -17.19
CA ARG A 83 -9.15 8.22 -16.67
C ARG A 83 -7.67 8.27 -17.02
N GLY A 84 -7.34 8.59 -18.26
CA GLY A 84 -5.94 8.68 -18.70
C GLY A 84 -5.16 9.78 -17.99
N ARG A 85 -5.74 10.96 -17.83
CA ARG A 85 -5.11 12.09 -17.13
C ARG A 85 -4.92 11.82 -15.65
N VAL A 86 -5.94 11.26 -15.00
CA VAL A 86 -5.90 10.91 -13.58
C VAL A 86 -4.86 9.82 -13.33
N ALA A 87 -4.84 8.75 -14.13
CA ALA A 87 -3.85 7.69 -14.03
C ALA A 87 -2.41 8.19 -14.27
N GLY A 88 -2.22 9.07 -15.27
CA GLY A 88 -0.91 9.68 -15.55
C GLY A 88 -0.41 10.55 -14.39
N THR A 89 -1.30 11.35 -13.79
CA THR A 89 -0.96 12.17 -12.62
C THR A 89 -0.64 11.30 -11.40
N ASP A 90 -1.44 10.27 -11.14
CA ASP A 90 -1.21 9.31 -10.05
C ASP A 90 0.17 8.65 -10.19
N TYR A 91 0.50 8.16 -11.39
CA TYR A 91 1.79 7.52 -11.66
C TYR A 91 2.97 8.49 -11.50
N LEU A 92 2.79 9.75 -11.91
CA LEU A 92 3.80 10.80 -11.73
C LEU A 92 4.06 11.06 -10.24
N VAL A 93 3.00 11.21 -9.43
CA VAL A 93 3.11 11.44 -7.99
C VAL A 93 3.79 10.24 -7.30
N ILE A 94 3.39 9.02 -7.64
CA ILE A 94 4.00 7.80 -7.11
C ILE A 94 5.48 7.74 -7.44
N THR A 95 5.86 7.93 -8.71
CA THR A 95 7.25 7.85 -9.17
C THR A 95 8.11 8.93 -8.54
N PHE A 96 7.61 10.16 -8.45
CA PHE A 96 8.29 11.27 -7.80
C PHE A 96 8.51 10.98 -6.30
N THR A 97 7.47 10.52 -5.60
CA THR A 97 7.55 10.17 -4.18
C THR A 97 8.53 9.02 -3.94
N MET A 98 8.53 8.00 -4.80
CA MET A 98 9.50 6.89 -4.73
C MET A 98 10.95 7.40 -4.91
N GLY A 99 11.18 8.29 -5.85
CA GLY A 99 12.51 8.91 -6.07
C GLY A 99 12.97 9.72 -4.86
N CYS A 100 12.09 10.58 -4.32
CA CYS A 100 12.38 11.36 -3.13
C CYS A 100 12.66 10.49 -1.89
N SER A 101 11.87 9.44 -1.67
CA SER A 101 12.06 8.54 -0.54
C SER A 101 13.34 7.71 -0.64
N ALA A 102 13.68 7.26 -1.85
CA ALA A 102 14.94 6.55 -2.10
C ALA A 102 16.15 7.45 -1.85
N LEU A 103 16.10 8.70 -2.34
CA LEU A 103 17.15 9.69 -2.10
C LEU A 103 17.29 10.00 -0.60
N ALA A 104 16.18 10.22 0.09
CA ALA A 104 16.20 10.49 1.54
C ALA A 104 16.83 9.31 2.32
N ALA A 105 16.43 8.08 2.00
CA ALA A 105 17.02 6.89 2.62
C ALA A 105 18.51 6.76 2.33
N ALA A 106 18.95 7.02 1.09
CA ALA A 106 20.35 7.00 0.71
C ALA A 106 21.17 8.03 1.51
N LEU A 107 20.69 9.28 1.59
CA LEU A 107 21.36 10.34 2.33
C LEU A 107 21.46 10.04 3.84
N ILE A 108 20.41 9.45 4.43
CA ILE A 108 20.41 9.05 5.85
C ILE A 108 21.49 7.99 6.11
N LEU A 109 21.58 6.98 5.23
CA LEU A 109 22.54 5.91 5.37
C LEU A 109 23.98 6.36 5.06
N GLU A 110 24.19 7.18 4.03
CA GLU A 110 25.51 7.70 3.65
C GLU A 110 26.11 8.58 4.75
N ASN A 111 25.30 9.40 5.41
CA ASN A 111 25.73 10.25 6.50
C ASN A 111 25.77 9.52 7.87
N ASN A 112 25.53 8.21 7.91
CA ASN A 112 25.49 7.40 9.13
C ASN A 112 24.55 7.96 10.21
N LEU A 113 23.44 8.60 9.81
CA LEU A 113 22.45 9.14 10.74
C LEU A 113 21.61 8.04 11.38
N LEU A 114 21.32 7.00 10.63
CA LEU A 114 20.59 5.81 11.06
C LEU A 114 21.19 4.56 10.40
N GLU A 115 21.09 3.42 11.07
CA GLU A 115 21.42 2.13 10.48
C GLU A 115 20.32 1.65 9.54
N LEU A 116 20.65 0.69 8.65
CA LEU A 116 19.69 0.15 7.69
C LEU A 116 18.41 -0.37 8.35
N ARG A 117 18.55 -1.03 9.49
CA ARG A 117 17.39 -1.57 10.25
C ARG A 117 16.51 -0.48 10.81
N GLU A 118 17.12 0.60 11.28
CA GLU A 118 16.39 1.77 11.80
C GLU A 118 15.62 2.50 10.70
N VAL A 119 16.21 2.62 9.50
CA VAL A 119 15.50 3.18 8.31
C VAL A 119 14.31 2.31 7.93
N ILE A 120 14.46 0.99 7.96
CA ILE A 120 13.34 0.05 7.70
C ILE A 120 12.26 0.21 8.78
N ALA A 121 12.65 0.25 10.07
CA ALA A 121 11.72 0.43 11.17
C ALA A 121 10.95 1.76 11.07
N LEU A 122 11.65 2.86 10.81
CA LEU A 122 11.04 4.18 10.61
C LEU A 122 10.02 4.18 9.48
N SER A 123 10.39 3.60 8.33
CA SER A 123 9.49 3.47 7.18
C SER A 123 8.26 2.62 7.52
N ALA A 124 8.44 1.54 8.27
CA ALA A 124 7.37 0.66 8.73
C ALA A 124 6.40 1.37 9.70
N PHE A 125 6.90 2.14 10.64
CA PHE A 125 6.09 2.97 11.53
C PHE A 125 5.26 4.00 10.78
N ILE A 126 5.86 4.68 9.80
CA ILE A 126 5.15 5.64 8.95
C ILE A 126 4.01 4.94 8.20
N GLN A 127 4.24 3.75 7.62
CA GLN A 127 3.21 2.97 6.94
C GLN A 127 2.05 2.61 7.87
N ILE A 128 2.34 2.15 9.09
CA ILE A 128 1.32 1.79 10.08
C ILE A 128 0.46 3.01 10.45
N ILE A 129 1.11 4.15 10.72
CA ILE A 129 0.42 5.40 11.06
C ILE A 129 -0.47 5.86 9.90
N ILE A 130 0.04 5.83 8.66
CA ILE A 130 -0.73 6.20 7.48
C ILE A 130 -1.91 5.24 7.28
N GLY A 131 -1.70 3.92 7.42
CA GLY A 131 -2.74 2.91 7.32
C GLY A 131 -3.86 3.13 8.35
N MET A 132 -3.50 3.38 9.61
CA MET A 132 -4.46 3.71 10.67
C MET A 132 -5.19 5.03 10.41
N GLY A 133 -4.45 6.08 10.02
CA GLY A 133 -5.03 7.38 9.66
C GLY A 133 -6.04 7.25 8.52
N TRP A 134 -5.70 6.46 7.49
CA TRP A 134 -6.63 6.17 6.40
C TRP A 134 -7.91 5.46 6.88
N ILE A 135 -7.77 4.43 7.72
CA ILE A 135 -8.92 3.70 8.27
C ILE A 135 -9.84 4.61 9.08
N LEU A 136 -9.25 5.48 9.90
CA LEU A 136 -10.03 6.33 10.82
C LEU A 136 -10.69 7.53 10.12
N PHE A 137 -9.98 8.19 9.21
CA PHE A 137 -10.42 9.47 8.65
C PHE A 137 -10.95 9.38 7.22
N ALA A 138 -10.32 8.59 6.35
CA ALA A 138 -10.68 8.51 4.94
C ALA A 138 -11.71 7.42 4.66
N SER A 139 -11.53 6.21 5.21
CA SER A 139 -12.38 5.07 4.90
C SER A 139 -13.87 5.28 5.18
N PRO A 140 -14.31 5.96 6.26
CA PRO A 140 -15.73 6.20 6.49
C PRO A 140 -16.38 7.09 5.42
N LYS A 141 -15.64 8.12 4.96
CA LYS A 141 -16.10 9.04 3.91
C LYS A 141 -16.19 8.33 2.56
N GLU A 142 -15.16 7.57 2.22
CA GLU A 142 -15.10 6.79 1.00
C GLU A 142 -16.17 5.70 0.95
N LYS A 143 -16.42 4.98 2.05
CA LYS A 143 -17.49 3.99 2.15
C LYS A 143 -18.86 4.60 1.84
N LYS A 144 -19.14 5.80 2.35
CA LYS A 144 -20.39 6.51 2.09
C LYS A 144 -20.56 6.82 0.60
N PHE A 145 -19.48 7.25 -0.06
CA PHE A 145 -19.47 7.50 -1.50
C PHE A 145 -19.79 6.22 -2.30
N PHE A 146 -19.10 5.12 -2.03
CA PHE A 146 -19.31 3.85 -2.73
C PHE A 146 -20.71 3.30 -2.51
N LYS A 147 -21.26 3.40 -1.29
CA LYS A 147 -22.61 2.94 -0.97
C LYS A 147 -23.69 3.72 -1.73
N ASN A 148 -23.52 5.03 -1.90
CA ASN A 148 -24.50 5.86 -2.61
C ASN A 148 -24.46 5.57 -4.13
N ASN A 149 -23.29 5.42 -4.73
CA ASN A 149 -23.18 5.17 -6.17
C ASN A 149 -23.62 3.76 -6.59
N ILE A 150 -23.54 2.77 -5.71
CA ILE A 150 -24.10 1.43 -6.00
C ILE A 150 -25.65 1.47 -6.08
N LYS A 151 -26.30 2.33 -5.29
CA LYS A 151 -27.77 2.49 -5.32
C LYS A 151 -28.28 3.22 -6.57
N THR A 152 -27.46 4.00 -7.23
CA THR A 152 -27.86 4.77 -8.43
C THR A 152 -27.63 3.98 -9.74
N SER A 153 -26.91 2.86 -9.67
CA SER A 153 -26.61 1.98 -10.82
C SER A 153 -27.49 0.72 -10.91
N LEU A 154 -28.47 0.59 -9.99
CA LEU A 154 -29.55 -0.41 -9.99
C LEU A 154 -30.89 0.23 -10.33
#